data_34fd59e74b836e49fbf74e4dfc0fe720
#
_entry.id   34fd59e74b836e49fbf74e4dfc0fe720
#
_cell.length_a   1.000
_cell.length_b   1.000
_cell.length_c   1.000
_cell.angle_alpha   90.00
_cell.angle_beta   90.00
_cell.angle_gamma   90.00
#
_symmetry.space_group_name_H-M   'P 1'
#
loop_
_entity.id
_entity.type
_entity.pdbx_description
1 polymer ?
#
loop_
_entity_poly.entity_id
_entity_poly.type
_entity_poly.pdbx_seq_one_letter_code
_entity_poly.pdbx_strand_id
1 'polypeptide(L)'
;MMASERQAKALAACALAAVLVVAFFLPADRGLGFPLCPLKSLAGIPCPTCGMTRAFCNAVQAHWQASLLWHPLGIPVALACLVGALWLGAEAYRGKNLKAEWRARMVPPLAVLGLGGVLATWAVRLCGIGPFNRL
;
A
#
# COMPACT_ATOMS: atom_id res chain seq x y z
N MET A 1 1.66 -6.62 28.23
CA MET A 1 0.73 -6.16 27.20
C MET A 1 -0.69 -6.34 27.71
N MET A 2 -1.50 -5.28 27.73
CA MET A 2 -2.90 -5.39 28.17
C MET A 2 -3.71 -6.21 27.15
N ALA A 3 -4.77 -6.91 27.59
CA ALA A 3 -5.60 -7.75 26.72
C ALA A 3 -6.17 -6.96 25.52
N SER A 4 -6.55 -5.70 25.73
CA SER A 4 -7.05 -4.80 24.68
C SER A 4 -6.02 -4.50 23.57
N GLU A 5 -4.74 -4.32 23.92
CA GLU A 5 -3.67 -4.10 22.94
C GLU A 5 -3.41 -5.35 22.09
N ARG A 6 -3.49 -6.53 22.70
CA ARG A 6 -3.34 -7.77 21.98
C ARG A 6 -4.47 -7.99 20.98
N GLN A 7 -5.69 -7.69 21.36
CA GLN A 7 -6.86 -7.77 20.48
C GLN A 7 -6.75 -6.76 19.32
N ALA A 8 -6.36 -5.52 19.61
CA ALA A 8 -6.18 -4.49 18.58
C ALA A 8 -5.11 -4.90 17.55
N LYS A 9 -3.99 -5.48 17.98
CA LYS A 9 -2.94 -5.97 17.07
C LYS A 9 -3.39 -7.17 16.26
N ALA A 10 -4.13 -8.10 16.86
CA ALA A 10 -4.70 -9.24 16.15
C ALA A 10 -5.69 -8.78 15.08
N LEU A 11 -6.58 -7.85 15.40
CA LEU A 11 -7.52 -7.25 14.44
C LEU A 11 -6.80 -6.53 13.31
N ALA A 12 -5.77 -5.75 13.63
CA ALA A 12 -4.97 -5.06 12.61
C ALA A 12 -4.22 -6.06 11.69
N ALA A 13 -3.66 -7.13 12.25
CA ALA A 13 -3.02 -8.19 11.46
C ALA A 13 -4.03 -8.89 10.55
N CYS A 14 -5.22 -9.24 11.06
CA CYS A 14 -6.29 -9.84 10.27
C CYS A 14 -6.79 -8.89 9.17
N ALA A 15 -6.93 -7.60 9.45
CA ALA A 15 -7.33 -6.61 8.46
C ALA A 15 -6.31 -6.49 7.32
N LEU A 16 -5.01 -6.42 7.64
CA LEU A 16 -3.95 -6.40 6.63
C LEU A 16 -3.92 -7.68 5.80
N ALA A 17 -4.07 -8.84 6.45
CA ALA A 17 -4.15 -10.12 5.76
C ALA A 17 -5.39 -10.19 4.85
N ALA A 18 -6.55 -9.72 5.30
CA ALA A 18 -7.76 -9.65 4.51
C ALA A 18 -7.59 -8.76 3.26
N VAL A 19 -6.94 -7.61 3.41
CA VAL A 19 -6.62 -6.72 2.28
C VAL A 19 -5.74 -7.42 1.24
N LEU A 20 -4.72 -8.17 1.68
CA LEU A 20 -3.85 -8.94 0.78
C LEU A 20 -4.62 -10.05 0.07
N VAL A 21 -5.47 -10.79 0.79
CA VAL A 21 -6.30 -11.86 0.21
C VAL A 21 -7.29 -11.27 -0.80
N VAL A 22 -7.99 -10.21 -0.46
CA VAL A 22 -8.91 -9.53 -1.39
C VAL A 22 -8.17 -9.04 -2.64
N ALA A 23 -7.01 -8.40 -2.46
CA ALA A 23 -6.19 -7.93 -3.59
C ALA A 23 -5.69 -9.07 -4.50
N PHE A 24 -5.46 -10.26 -3.94
CA PHE A 24 -5.08 -11.43 -4.72
C PHE A 24 -6.20 -11.93 -5.63
N PHE A 25 -7.46 -11.86 -5.18
CA PHE A 25 -8.62 -12.30 -5.96
C PHE A 25 -9.22 -11.20 -6.85
N LEU A 26 -8.89 -9.93 -6.62
CA LEU A 26 -9.36 -8.83 -7.44
C LEU A 26 -8.71 -8.87 -8.84
N PRO A 27 -9.49 -8.69 -9.93
CA PRO A 27 -8.93 -8.59 -11.27
C PRO A 27 -8.03 -7.35 -11.35
N ALA A 28 -6.74 -7.58 -11.54
CA ALA A 28 -5.70 -6.54 -11.52
C ALA A 28 -5.91 -5.46 -12.60
N ASP A 29 -6.53 -5.83 -13.74
CA ASP A 29 -6.78 -4.93 -14.86
C ASP A 29 -7.91 -3.94 -14.59
N ARG A 30 -8.93 -4.36 -13.86
CA ARG A 30 -10.14 -3.57 -13.59
C ARG A 30 -10.05 -2.81 -12.27
N GLY A 31 -9.22 -3.26 -11.32
CA GLY A 31 -9.20 -2.76 -9.95
C GLY A 31 -10.58 -2.88 -9.31
N LEU A 32 -11.04 -1.86 -8.61
CA LEU A 32 -12.39 -1.82 -8.03
C LEU A 32 -13.49 -1.44 -9.04
N GLY A 33 -13.15 -1.20 -10.31
CA GLY A 33 -14.12 -0.91 -11.38
C GLY A 33 -14.80 0.48 -11.31
N PHE A 34 -14.60 1.22 -10.24
CA PHE A 34 -15.18 2.54 -10.05
C PHE A 34 -14.14 3.65 -10.23
N PRO A 35 -14.49 4.78 -10.86
CA PRO A 35 -13.66 5.98 -10.86
C PRO A 35 -13.71 6.63 -9.46
N LEU A 36 -13.03 6.02 -8.50
CA LEU A 36 -13.00 6.48 -7.09
C LEU A 36 -12.25 7.79 -6.89
N CYS A 37 -11.80 8.43 -7.95
CA CYS A 37 -11.03 9.65 -7.83
C CYS A 37 -11.88 10.89 -8.17
N PRO A 38 -12.40 11.60 -7.15
CA PRO A 38 -13.15 12.84 -7.37
C PRO A 38 -12.28 13.92 -8.04
N LEU A 39 -10.97 13.88 -7.81
CA LEU A 39 -10.04 14.85 -8.40
C LEU A 39 -9.96 14.73 -9.93
N LYS A 40 -9.97 13.49 -10.45
CA LYS A 40 -9.94 13.25 -11.89
C LYS A 40 -11.28 13.57 -12.55
N SER A 41 -12.40 13.26 -11.86
CA SER A 41 -13.75 13.52 -12.40
C SER A 41 -14.15 14.98 -12.36
N LEU A 42 -13.67 15.74 -11.36
CA LEU A 42 -14.04 17.16 -11.16
C LEU A 42 -13.03 18.13 -11.79
N ALA A 43 -11.74 17.85 -11.65
CA ALA A 43 -10.67 18.78 -12.04
C ALA A 43 -9.86 18.31 -13.25
N GLY A 44 -10.04 17.09 -13.75
CA GLY A 44 -9.25 16.54 -14.85
C GLY A 44 -7.76 16.32 -14.53
N ILE A 45 -7.35 16.56 -13.28
CA ILE A 45 -5.95 16.46 -12.85
C ILE A 45 -5.63 15.03 -12.45
N PRO A 46 -4.50 14.44 -12.89
CA PRO A 46 -4.09 13.12 -12.46
C PRO A 46 -3.83 13.09 -10.95
N CYS A 47 -4.56 12.24 -10.23
CA CYS A 47 -4.40 12.07 -8.80
C CYS A 47 -3.06 11.38 -8.49
N PRO A 48 -2.32 11.79 -7.43
CA PRO A 48 -1.05 11.16 -7.04
C PRO A 48 -1.17 9.67 -6.70
N THR A 49 -2.35 9.22 -6.27
CA THR A 49 -2.64 7.82 -5.92
C THR A 49 -3.37 7.05 -7.03
N CYS A 50 -3.65 7.69 -8.18
CA CYS A 50 -4.29 7.02 -9.32
C CYS A 50 -3.45 5.83 -9.81
N GLY A 51 -4.08 4.65 -9.93
CA GLY A 51 -3.39 3.42 -10.32
C GLY A 51 -2.76 2.66 -9.16
N MET A 52 -2.72 3.21 -7.94
CA MET A 52 -2.15 2.54 -6.76
C MET A 52 -2.84 1.19 -6.46
N THR A 53 -4.18 1.15 -6.52
CA THR A 53 -4.94 -0.08 -6.28
C THR A 53 -4.60 -1.16 -7.32
N ARG A 54 -4.51 -0.77 -8.61
CA ARG A 54 -4.10 -1.71 -9.69
C ARG A 54 -2.66 -2.16 -9.50
N ALA A 55 -1.75 -1.25 -9.18
CA ALA A 55 -0.37 -1.57 -8.89
C ALA A 55 -0.25 -2.51 -7.69
N PHE A 56 -1.02 -2.27 -6.63
CA PHE A 56 -1.05 -3.12 -5.44
C PHE A 56 -1.57 -4.53 -5.76
N CYS A 57 -2.71 -4.66 -6.47
CA CYS A 57 -3.25 -5.95 -6.88
C CYS A 57 -2.24 -6.72 -7.76
N ASN A 58 -1.63 -6.05 -8.74
CA ASN A 58 -0.58 -6.64 -9.58
C ASN A 58 0.63 -7.09 -8.76
N ALA A 59 1.06 -6.29 -7.77
CA ALA A 59 2.17 -6.65 -6.89
C ALA A 59 1.87 -7.90 -6.06
N VAL A 60 0.66 -8.00 -5.49
CA VAL A 60 0.22 -9.15 -4.69
C VAL A 60 0.11 -10.41 -5.55
N GLN A 61 -0.29 -10.27 -6.82
CA GLN A 61 -0.37 -11.36 -7.81
C GLN A 61 0.97 -11.69 -8.49
N ALA A 62 2.08 -11.11 -8.00
CA ALA A 62 3.43 -11.28 -8.54
C ALA A 62 3.63 -10.79 -9.99
N HIS A 63 2.76 -9.94 -10.49
CA HIS A 63 2.90 -9.27 -11.78
C HIS A 63 3.74 -7.98 -11.62
N TRP A 64 5.04 -8.12 -11.31
CA TRP A 64 5.92 -7.02 -10.92
C TRP A 64 6.04 -5.92 -11.98
N GLN A 65 6.17 -6.31 -13.24
CA GLN A 65 6.29 -5.36 -14.37
C GLN A 65 5.00 -4.55 -14.53
N ALA A 66 3.85 -5.19 -14.49
CA ALA A 66 2.55 -4.53 -14.57
C ALA A 66 2.35 -3.58 -13.37
N SER A 67 2.72 -4.01 -12.17
CA SER A 67 2.66 -3.17 -10.96
C SER A 67 3.48 -1.89 -11.12
N LEU A 68 4.72 -1.99 -11.61
CA LEU A 68 5.61 -0.84 -11.84
C LEU A 68 5.07 0.12 -12.90
N LEU A 69 4.44 -0.40 -13.95
CA LEU A 69 3.82 0.42 -15.00
C LEU A 69 2.63 1.24 -14.48
N TRP A 70 1.84 0.68 -13.55
CA TRP A 70 0.73 1.39 -12.94
C TRP A 70 1.20 2.38 -11.87
N HIS A 71 2.05 1.94 -10.96
CA HIS A 71 2.59 2.80 -9.90
C HIS A 71 3.81 2.16 -9.24
N PRO A 72 4.99 2.83 -9.20
CA PRO A 72 6.21 2.25 -8.65
C PRO A 72 6.12 1.92 -7.15
N LEU A 73 5.21 2.55 -6.41
CA LEU A 73 4.99 2.28 -4.99
C LEU A 73 4.08 1.07 -4.71
N GLY A 74 3.49 0.45 -5.73
CA GLY A 74 2.63 -0.73 -5.55
C GLY A 74 3.35 -1.87 -4.83
N ILE A 75 4.57 -2.18 -5.27
CA ILE A 75 5.40 -3.25 -4.69
C ILE A 75 5.81 -2.94 -3.24
N PRO A 76 6.44 -1.78 -2.92
CA PRO A 76 6.81 -1.48 -1.53
C PRO A 76 5.61 -1.43 -0.59
N VAL A 77 4.46 -0.96 -1.03
CA VAL A 77 3.24 -0.95 -0.19
C VAL A 77 2.74 -2.37 0.05
N ALA A 78 2.72 -3.25 -0.96
CA ALA A 78 2.34 -4.65 -0.79
C ALA A 78 3.27 -5.39 0.18
N LEU A 79 4.58 -5.18 0.06
CA LEU A 79 5.57 -5.73 0.99
C LEU A 79 5.39 -5.18 2.41
N ALA A 80 5.14 -3.89 2.55
CA ALA A 80 4.89 -3.29 3.88
C ALA A 80 3.63 -3.86 4.53
N CYS A 81 2.56 -4.09 3.76
CA CYS A 81 1.35 -4.76 4.27
C CYS A 81 1.63 -6.20 4.70
N LEU A 82 2.39 -6.97 3.91
CA LEU A 82 2.75 -8.34 4.23
C LEU A 82 3.60 -8.41 5.50
N VAL A 83 4.68 -7.64 5.55
CA VAL A 83 5.58 -7.58 6.72
C VAL A 83 4.81 -7.10 7.94
N GLY A 84 3.95 -6.08 7.80
CA GLY A 84 3.10 -5.57 8.87
C GLY A 84 2.13 -6.62 9.42
N ALA A 85 1.47 -7.37 8.54
CA ALA A 85 0.56 -8.45 8.94
C ALA A 85 1.29 -9.55 9.71
N LEU A 86 2.44 -10.01 9.21
CA LEU A 86 3.27 -11.03 9.86
C LEU A 86 3.80 -10.54 11.22
N TRP A 87 4.27 -9.30 11.27
CA TRP A 87 4.82 -8.71 12.49
C TRP A 87 3.76 -8.55 13.57
N LEU A 88 2.63 -7.90 13.25
CA LEU A 88 1.53 -7.71 14.20
C LEU A 88 0.92 -9.04 14.64
N GLY A 89 0.81 -10.00 13.72
CA GLY A 89 0.37 -11.36 14.04
C GLY A 89 1.32 -12.05 15.01
N ALA A 90 2.63 -11.95 14.80
CA ALA A 90 3.63 -12.52 15.69
C ALA A 90 3.61 -11.87 17.10
N GLU A 91 3.44 -10.53 17.17
CA GLU A 91 3.30 -9.83 18.44
C GLU A 91 2.02 -10.25 19.19
N ALA A 92 0.90 -10.37 18.48
CA ALA A 92 -0.37 -10.82 19.06
C ALA A 92 -0.26 -12.27 19.57
N TYR A 93 0.40 -13.16 18.83
CA TYR A 93 0.60 -14.55 19.22
C TYR A 93 1.51 -14.68 20.45
N ARG A 94 2.66 -14.01 20.44
CA ARG A 94 3.67 -14.07 21.53
C ARG A 94 3.27 -13.28 22.77
N GLY A 95 2.28 -12.39 22.69
CA GLY A 95 1.84 -11.55 23.80
C GLY A 95 2.89 -10.53 24.26
N LYS A 96 3.94 -10.28 23.47
CA LYS A 96 5.04 -9.36 23.78
C LYS A 96 5.20 -8.34 22.67
N ASN A 97 5.49 -7.09 23.04
CA ASN A 97 5.87 -6.05 22.07
C ASN A 97 7.30 -6.34 21.57
N LEU A 98 7.40 -6.84 20.35
CA LEU A 98 8.68 -7.09 19.69
C LEU A 98 9.27 -5.75 19.25
N LYS A 99 10.30 -5.28 19.99
CA LYS A 99 11.11 -4.10 19.59
C LYS A 99 10.28 -2.84 19.28
N ALA A 100 9.42 -2.42 20.22
CA ALA A 100 8.64 -1.17 20.10
C ALA A 100 9.53 0.04 19.77
N GLU A 101 10.74 0.11 20.33
CA GLU A 101 11.73 1.15 20.07
C GLU A 101 12.21 1.14 18.61
N TRP A 102 12.46 -0.05 18.06
CA TRP A 102 12.91 -0.18 16.67
C TRP A 102 11.81 0.27 15.68
N ARG A 103 10.55 -0.06 15.98
CA ARG A 103 9.40 0.38 15.18
C ARG A 103 9.23 1.90 15.22
N ALA A 104 9.32 2.50 16.41
CA ALA A 104 9.25 3.94 16.56
C ALA A 104 10.36 4.67 15.79
N ARG A 105 11.52 4.04 15.64
CA ARG A 105 12.67 4.61 14.93
C ARG A 105 12.58 4.42 13.41
N MET A 106 11.98 3.33 12.93
CA MET A 106 11.93 3.00 11.50
C MET A 106 10.69 3.54 10.77
N VAL A 107 9.54 3.61 11.46
CA VAL A 107 8.28 4.06 10.82
C VAL A 107 8.36 5.51 10.31
N PRO A 108 8.88 6.51 11.04
CA PRO A 108 8.95 7.87 10.53
C PRO A 108 9.74 8.03 9.23
N PRO A 109 10.99 7.52 9.11
CA PRO A 109 11.74 7.67 7.87
C PRO A 109 11.11 6.91 6.70
N LEU A 110 10.53 5.74 6.95
CA LEU A 110 9.80 5.00 5.91
C LEU A 110 8.54 5.72 5.44
N ALA A 111 7.81 6.38 6.34
CA ALA A 111 6.66 7.20 5.99
C ALA A 111 7.07 8.43 5.17
N VAL A 112 8.16 9.09 5.52
CA VAL A 112 8.71 10.23 4.76
C VAL A 112 9.16 9.78 3.37
N LEU A 113 9.86 8.66 3.26
CA LEU A 113 10.28 8.10 1.97
C LEU A 113 9.08 7.70 1.11
N GLY A 114 8.04 7.09 1.72
CA GLY A 114 6.80 6.74 1.03
C GLY A 114 6.07 7.98 0.51
N LEU A 115 5.91 9.01 1.34
CA LEU A 115 5.29 10.28 0.95
C LEU A 115 6.11 10.98 -0.15
N GLY A 116 7.42 11.03 -0.02
CA GLY A 116 8.33 11.57 -1.03
C GLY A 116 8.20 10.84 -2.36
N GLY A 117 8.11 9.52 -2.33
CA GLY A 117 7.88 8.69 -3.52
C GLY A 117 6.53 8.97 -4.20
N VAL A 118 5.46 9.16 -3.42
CA VAL A 118 4.14 9.56 -3.94
C VAL A 118 4.22 10.92 -4.64
N LEU A 119 4.83 11.91 -3.98
CA LEU A 119 4.96 13.26 -4.52
C LEU A 119 5.85 13.28 -5.77
N ALA A 120 6.95 12.54 -5.78
CA ALA A 120 7.85 12.44 -6.93
C ALA A 120 7.13 11.81 -8.14
N THR A 121 6.41 10.71 -7.95
CA THR A 121 5.64 10.09 -9.04
C THR A 121 4.52 10.99 -9.55
N TRP A 122 3.91 11.77 -8.67
CA TRP A 122 2.91 12.75 -9.06
C TRP A 122 3.50 13.88 -9.90
N ALA A 123 4.64 14.44 -9.48
CA ALA A 123 5.37 15.46 -10.23
C ALA A 123 5.75 14.97 -11.64
N VAL A 124 6.27 13.74 -11.77
CA VAL A 124 6.60 13.12 -13.06
C VAL A 124 5.37 13.00 -13.97
N ARG A 125 4.22 12.64 -13.40
CA ARG A 125 2.95 12.56 -14.14
C ARG A 125 2.43 13.92 -14.59
N LEU A 126 2.57 14.97 -13.77
CA LEU A 126 2.19 16.34 -14.14
C LEU A 126 3.06 16.86 -15.28
N CYS A 127 4.34 16.49 -15.31
CA CYS A 127 5.26 16.86 -16.40
C CYS A 127 5.03 16.05 -17.70
N GLY A 128 4.12 15.07 -17.69
CA GLY A 128 3.85 14.23 -18.86
C GLY A 128 5.01 13.30 -19.27
N ILE A 129 5.99 13.12 -18.39
CA ILE A 129 7.20 12.35 -18.65
C ILE A 129 6.99 10.89 -18.22
N GLY A 130 7.21 9.95 -19.14
CA GLY A 130 7.32 8.53 -18.86
C GLY A 130 6.05 7.68 -19.08
N PRO A 131 6.14 6.37 -18.85
CA PRO A 131 5.10 5.39 -19.15
C PRO A 131 3.87 5.49 -18.24
N PHE A 132 3.95 6.29 -17.17
CA PHE A 132 2.92 6.47 -16.16
C PHE A 132 1.75 7.37 -16.58
N ASN A 133 1.78 7.91 -17.81
CA ASN A 133 0.76 8.82 -18.33
C ASN A 133 -0.37 8.12 -19.09
N ARG A 134 -0.47 6.78 -18.98
CA ARG A 134 -1.47 5.96 -19.69
C ARG A 134 -2.81 5.81 -18.93
N LEU A 135 -3.18 6.80 -18.12
CA LEU A 135 -4.45 6.77 -17.37
C LEU A 135 -5.53 7.64 -18.02
#